data_c0ed4b1e46b9556ab4a0f998185363fd
#
_entry.id   c0ed4b1e46b9556ab4a0f998185363fd
#
_cell.length_a   1.000
_cell.length_b   1.000
_cell.length_c   1.000
_cell.angle_alpha   90.00
_cell.angle_beta   90.00
_cell.angle_gamma   90.00
#
_symmetry.space_group_name_H-M   'P 1'
#
loop_
_entity.id
_entity.type
_entity.pdbx_description
1 polymer ?
#
loop_
_entity_poly.entity_id
_entity_poly.type
_entity_poly.pdbx_seq_one_letter_code
_entity_poly.pdbx_strand_id
1 'polypeptide(L)'
;MKNTLFYTAVTISLAGCSAVDTLPDKDSGAINLTQSKEEAEKYWVALRLVTPKYPVSVAKNKIAGCSRFQITIDSMGNTVNSVLLESYPTKAFVTPSKAALRNWTWEPTNYNHSKAPIIRTVQLDFYIEDAQNYEQAKEYCAV
;
A
#
# COMPACT_ATOMS: atom_id res chain seq x y z
N MET A 1 29.48 60.44 33.21
CA MET A 1 29.04 60.04 31.87
C MET A 1 29.01 58.51 31.84
N LYS A 2 27.84 57.89 31.90
CA LYS A 2 27.67 56.43 31.93
C LYS A 2 27.10 55.98 30.59
N ASN A 3 27.94 55.29 29.79
CA ASN A 3 27.54 54.66 28.55
C ASN A 3 26.93 53.29 28.87
N THR A 4 25.65 53.10 28.64
CA THR A 4 24.96 51.83 28.73
C THR A 4 24.92 51.23 27.34
N LEU A 5 25.66 50.14 27.10
CA LEU A 5 25.57 49.31 25.88
C LEU A 5 24.35 48.38 26.02
N PHE A 6 23.41 48.55 25.10
CA PHE A 6 22.31 47.57 24.93
C PHE A 6 22.78 46.45 24.00
N TYR A 7 22.91 45.23 24.53
CA TYR A 7 23.06 44.01 23.75
C TYR A 7 21.69 43.48 23.32
N THR A 8 21.40 43.58 22.04
CA THR A 8 20.22 42.94 21.46
C THR A 8 20.58 41.46 21.13
N ALA A 9 20.00 40.55 21.88
CA ALA A 9 20.10 39.12 21.59
C ALA A 9 19.17 38.77 20.43
N VAL A 10 19.73 38.33 19.29
CA VAL A 10 19.00 37.75 18.15
C VAL A 10 18.79 36.28 18.41
N THR A 11 17.56 35.90 18.72
CA THR A 11 17.18 34.50 18.81
C THR A 11 16.84 33.96 17.41
N ILE A 12 17.68 33.08 16.90
CA ILE A 12 17.43 32.34 15.64
C ILE A 12 16.52 31.15 15.97
N SER A 13 15.26 31.23 15.56
CA SER A 13 14.31 30.13 15.63
C SER A 13 14.57 29.18 14.45
N LEU A 14 15.09 28.00 14.71
CA LEU A 14 15.16 26.90 13.75
C LEU A 14 13.75 26.31 13.60
N ALA A 15 13.08 26.62 12.50
CA ALA A 15 11.87 25.93 12.08
C ALA A 15 12.26 24.54 11.55
N GLY A 16 12.13 23.53 12.38
CA GLY A 16 12.24 22.15 11.98
C GLY A 16 11.03 21.76 11.10
N CYS A 17 11.25 21.52 9.82
CA CYS A 17 10.27 20.84 8.98
C CYS A 17 10.21 19.37 9.42
N SER A 18 9.25 19.03 10.27
CA SER A 18 8.84 17.65 10.49
C SER A 18 8.11 17.19 9.24
N ALA A 19 8.68 16.25 8.49
CA ALA A 19 7.96 15.52 7.48
C ALA A 19 6.85 14.74 8.20
N VAL A 20 5.62 15.21 8.08
CA VAL A 20 4.44 14.47 8.53
C VAL A 20 4.25 13.35 7.51
N ASP A 21 4.53 12.11 7.90
CA ASP A 21 4.00 10.93 7.22
C ASP A 21 2.48 11.08 7.23
N THR A 22 1.92 11.51 6.11
CA THR A 22 0.48 11.62 5.91
C THR A 22 -0.10 10.21 5.95
N LEU A 23 -0.67 9.84 7.09
CA LEU A 23 -1.62 8.75 7.19
C LEU A 23 -2.70 8.95 6.11
N PRO A 24 -3.24 7.87 5.51
CA PRO A 24 -4.23 7.99 4.44
C PRO A 24 -5.37 8.87 4.90
N ASP A 25 -5.65 9.86 4.08
CA ASP A 25 -6.62 10.93 4.28
C ASP A 25 -7.96 10.37 4.79
N LYS A 26 -8.33 10.72 6.00
CA LYS A 26 -9.59 10.33 6.65
C LYS A 26 -10.80 10.95 5.96
N ASP A 27 -10.56 11.76 4.93
CA ASP A 27 -11.53 12.62 4.25
C ASP A 27 -11.96 12.09 2.86
N SER A 28 -11.52 10.89 2.46
CA SER A 28 -11.84 10.36 1.13
C SER A 28 -13.29 9.85 1.00
N GLY A 29 -14.07 9.83 2.08
CA GLY A 29 -15.43 9.25 2.08
C GLY A 29 -15.45 7.74 1.74
N ALA A 30 -14.29 7.09 1.66
CA ALA A 30 -14.18 5.69 1.33
C ALA A 30 -14.57 4.80 2.52
N ILE A 31 -15.38 3.78 2.25
CA ILE A 31 -15.79 2.80 3.25
C ILE A 31 -14.61 1.87 3.57
N ASN A 32 -14.22 1.79 4.83
CA ASN A 32 -13.14 0.90 5.24
C ASN A 32 -13.63 -0.54 5.41
N LEU A 33 -13.22 -1.42 4.50
CA LEU A 33 -13.55 -2.84 4.45
C LEU A 33 -12.30 -3.73 4.54
N THR A 34 -11.25 -3.24 5.20
CA THR A 34 -9.97 -3.96 5.34
C THR A 34 -10.07 -5.23 6.18
N GLN A 35 -11.11 -5.36 6.99
CA GLN A 35 -11.30 -6.49 7.90
C GLN A 35 -12.02 -7.69 7.26
N SER A 36 -12.68 -7.50 6.11
CA SER A 36 -13.41 -8.58 5.45
C SER A 36 -13.29 -8.48 3.93
N LYS A 37 -12.70 -9.51 3.35
CA LYS A 37 -12.61 -9.68 1.89
C LYS A 37 -14.00 -9.81 1.28
N GLU A 38 -14.87 -10.59 1.90
CA GLU A 38 -16.23 -10.87 1.44
C GLU A 38 -17.08 -9.59 1.41
N GLU A 39 -16.96 -8.73 2.43
CA GLU A 39 -17.66 -7.45 2.43
C GLU A 39 -17.14 -6.54 1.31
N ALA A 40 -15.82 -6.48 1.10
CA ALA A 40 -15.25 -5.69 0.01
C ALA A 40 -15.70 -6.18 -1.38
N GLU A 41 -15.85 -7.50 -1.56
CA GLU A 41 -16.31 -8.12 -2.81
C GLU A 41 -17.79 -7.87 -3.10
N LYS A 42 -18.61 -7.51 -2.09
CA LYS A 42 -19.99 -7.03 -2.31
C LYS A 42 -20.01 -5.69 -3.04
N TYR A 43 -19.00 -4.85 -2.87
CA TYR A 43 -18.93 -3.51 -3.49
C TYR A 43 -18.26 -3.52 -4.85
N TRP A 44 -17.09 -4.15 -4.94
CA TRP A 44 -16.26 -4.13 -6.13
C TRP A 44 -15.68 -5.50 -6.43
N VAL A 45 -15.81 -5.94 -7.69
CA VAL A 45 -15.15 -7.15 -8.20
C VAL A 45 -14.01 -6.77 -9.14
N ALA A 46 -13.01 -7.64 -9.24
CA ALA A 46 -11.86 -7.39 -10.11
C ALA A 46 -12.29 -7.41 -11.59
N LEU A 47 -12.05 -6.33 -12.31
CA LEU A 47 -12.21 -6.25 -13.76
C LEU A 47 -10.91 -6.61 -14.47
N ARG A 48 -9.80 -6.02 -14.01
CA ARG A 48 -8.47 -6.29 -14.56
C ARG A 48 -7.45 -6.33 -13.43
N LEU A 49 -6.74 -7.45 -13.33
CA LEU A 49 -5.60 -7.62 -12.44
C LEU A 49 -4.32 -7.80 -13.27
N VAL A 50 -3.35 -6.95 -13.04
CA VAL A 50 -2.02 -7.03 -13.67
C VAL A 50 -1.10 -7.79 -12.74
N THR A 51 -0.46 -8.85 -13.26
CA THR A 51 0.52 -9.63 -12.50
C THR A 51 1.80 -8.81 -12.27
N PRO A 52 2.32 -8.75 -11.04
CA PRO A 52 3.58 -8.07 -10.77
C PRO A 52 4.76 -8.81 -11.44
N LYS A 53 5.75 -8.02 -11.89
CA LYS A 53 7.00 -8.61 -12.40
C LYS A 53 7.82 -9.19 -11.26
N TYR A 54 8.27 -10.44 -11.44
CA TYR A 54 9.16 -11.07 -10.45
C TYR A 54 10.51 -10.36 -10.43
N PRO A 55 11.03 -9.93 -9.26
CA PRO A 55 12.34 -9.29 -9.20
C PRO A 55 13.45 -10.27 -9.59
N VAL A 56 14.30 -9.88 -10.54
CA VAL A 56 15.34 -10.78 -11.10
C VAL A 56 16.29 -11.32 -10.04
N SER A 57 16.71 -10.49 -9.08
CA SER A 57 17.60 -10.91 -7.99
C SER A 57 16.97 -11.97 -7.09
N VAL A 58 15.67 -11.83 -6.82
CA VAL A 58 14.91 -12.77 -5.97
C VAL A 58 14.63 -14.06 -6.71
N ALA A 59 14.31 -13.98 -8.02
CA ALA A 59 14.11 -15.14 -8.88
C ALA A 59 15.38 -15.98 -9.03
N LYS A 60 16.55 -15.33 -9.21
CA LYS A 60 17.84 -16.02 -9.28
C LYS A 60 18.18 -16.81 -8.01
N ASN A 61 17.73 -16.32 -6.86
CA ASN A 61 17.92 -16.98 -5.57
C ASN A 61 16.74 -17.93 -5.21
N LYS A 62 15.80 -18.13 -6.13
CA LYS A 62 14.62 -19.01 -5.93
C LYS A 62 13.89 -18.72 -4.61
N ILE A 63 13.58 -17.45 -4.33
CA ILE A 63 12.92 -17.01 -3.11
C ILE A 63 11.45 -16.71 -3.40
N ALA A 64 10.55 -17.46 -2.82
CA ALA A 64 9.09 -17.22 -2.85
C ALA A 64 8.66 -16.26 -1.74
N GLY A 65 7.48 -15.66 -1.88
CA GLY A 65 6.92 -14.79 -0.86
C GLY A 65 5.69 -14.03 -1.32
N CYS A 66 5.36 -12.98 -0.59
CA CYS A 66 4.18 -12.15 -0.86
C CYS A 66 4.40 -10.70 -0.41
N SER A 67 3.50 -9.84 -0.86
CA SER A 67 3.34 -8.49 -0.32
C SER A 67 1.88 -8.15 -0.15
N ARG A 68 1.52 -7.60 1.01
CA ARG A 68 0.16 -7.24 1.41
C ARG A 68 0.02 -5.75 1.46
N PHE A 69 -1.05 -5.24 0.86
CA PHE A 69 -1.33 -3.83 0.78
C PHE A 69 -2.76 -3.52 1.20
N GLN A 70 -2.92 -2.36 1.82
CA GLN A 70 -4.20 -1.67 1.86
C GLN A 70 -4.31 -0.82 0.60
N ILE A 71 -5.38 -0.99 -0.17
CA ILE A 71 -5.64 -0.20 -1.38
C ILE A 71 -6.93 0.60 -1.25
N THR A 72 -7.00 1.72 -1.96
CA THR A 72 -8.23 2.50 -2.13
C THR A 72 -8.72 2.33 -3.56
N ILE A 73 -9.99 1.96 -3.72
CA ILE A 73 -10.70 1.92 -5.01
C ILE A 73 -11.60 3.14 -5.06
N ASP A 74 -11.43 3.98 -6.09
CA ASP A 74 -12.24 5.18 -6.28
C ASP A 74 -13.61 4.87 -6.91
N SER A 75 -14.46 5.89 -7.03
CA SER A 75 -15.80 5.77 -7.64
C SER A 75 -15.79 5.42 -9.13
N MET A 76 -14.65 5.48 -9.78
CA MET A 76 -14.46 5.07 -11.18
C MET A 76 -13.92 3.64 -11.31
N GLY A 77 -13.63 2.97 -10.19
CA GLY A 77 -13.08 1.63 -10.17
C GLY A 77 -11.57 1.58 -10.41
N ASN A 78 -10.84 2.65 -10.14
CA ASN A 78 -9.38 2.65 -10.23
C ASN A 78 -8.75 2.40 -8.86
N THR A 79 -7.61 1.73 -8.83
CA THR A 79 -6.76 1.67 -7.64
C THR A 79 -5.93 2.95 -7.55
N VAL A 80 -6.33 3.89 -6.67
CA VAL A 80 -5.73 5.23 -6.58
C VAL A 80 -4.70 5.37 -5.48
N ASN A 81 -4.70 4.49 -4.48
CA ASN A 81 -3.71 4.48 -3.41
C ASN A 81 -3.32 3.04 -3.04
N SER A 82 -2.08 2.86 -2.56
CA SER A 82 -1.60 1.58 -2.05
C SER A 82 -0.59 1.80 -0.92
N VAL A 83 -0.96 1.39 0.28
CA VAL A 83 -0.14 1.43 1.49
C VAL A 83 0.37 0.03 1.78
N LEU A 84 1.69 -0.14 1.90
CA LEU A 84 2.29 -1.42 2.27
C LEU A 84 1.94 -1.76 3.71
N LEU A 85 1.38 -2.93 3.93
CA LEU A 85 1.17 -3.51 5.26
C LEU A 85 2.33 -4.43 5.61
N GLU A 86 2.72 -5.29 4.68
CA GLU A 86 3.71 -6.34 4.92
C GLU A 86 4.36 -6.83 3.63
N SER A 87 5.59 -7.34 3.72
CA SER A 87 6.28 -8.00 2.61
C SER A 87 7.22 -9.08 3.15
N TYR A 88 7.04 -10.32 2.70
CA TYR A 88 7.80 -11.48 3.15
C TYR A 88 8.47 -12.19 1.97
N PRO A 89 9.66 -12.74 2.13
CA PRO A 89 10.63 -12.49 3.20
C PRO A 89 11.44 -11.21 2.96
N THR A 90 11.19 -10.51 1.87
CA THR A 90 11.97 -9.36 1.43
C THR A 90 11.11 -8.22 0.92
N LYS A 91 11.58 -6.98 1.10
CA LYS A 91 10.96 -5.78 0.51
C LYS A 91 11.16 -5.67 -1.01
N ALA A 92 11.92 -6.55 -1.64
CA ALA A 92 12.12 -6.55 -3.09
C ALA A 92 10.80 -6.75 -3.87
N PHE A 93 9.78 -7.35 -3.26
CA PHE A 93 8.44 -7.53 -3.85
C PHE A 93 7.60 -6.24 -3.86
N VAL A 94 7.95 -5.23 -3.06
CA VAL A 94 7.12 -4.03 -2.87
C VAL A 94 7.00 -3.20 -4.16
N THR A 95 8.10 -2.88 -4.81
CA THR A 95 8.12 -2.04 -6.02
C THR A 95 7.33 -2.65 -7.18
N PRO A 96 7.55 -3.93 -7.56
CA PRO A 96 6.77 -4.54 -8.63
C PRO A 96 5.29 -4.70 -8.28
N SER A 97 4.96 -4.95 -7.01
CA SER A 97 3.57 -5.01 -6.55
C SER A 97 2.87 -3.66 -6.69
N LYS A 98 3.49 -2.56 -6.24
CA LYS A 98 2.94 -1.21 -6.42
C LYS A 98 2.76 -0.84 -7.90
N ALA A 99 3.68 -1.27 -8.76
CA ALA A 99 3.57 -1.05 -10.20
C ALA A 99 2.38 -1.81 -10.81
N ALA A 100 2.12 -3.03 -10.37
CA ALA A 100 0.97 -3.83 -10.78
C ALA A 100 -0.35 -3.22 -10.27
N LEU A 101 -0.42 -2.89 -8.98
CA LEU A 101 -1.61 -2.34 -8.32
C LEU A 101 -2.13 -1.06 -8.98
N ARG A 102 -1.26 -0.18 -9.46
CA ARG A 102 -1.67 1.06 -10.18
C ARG A 102 -2.44 0.79 -11.46
N ASN A 103 -2.37 -0.42 -12.00
CA ASN A 103 -3.06 -0.83 -13.22
C ASN A 103 -4.22 -1.79 -12.96
N TRP A 104 -4.54 -2.06 -11.69
CA TRP A 104 -5.71 -2.82 -11.32
C TRP A 104 -6.95 -1.97 -11.44
N THR A 105 -7.97 -2.52 -12.07
CA THR A 105 -9.28 -1.87 -12.21
C THR A 105 -10.39 -2.79 -11.74
N TRP A 106 -11.48 -2.19 -11.31
CA TRP A 106 -12.57 -2.82 -10.61
C TRP A 106 -13.91 -2.45 -11.25
N GLU A 107 -14.87 -3.34 -11.16
CA GLU A 107 -16.23 -3.14 -11.61
C GLU A 107 -17.18 -3.10 -10.41
N PRO A 108 -18.11 -2.12 -10.33
CA PRO A 108 -19.06 -2.07 -9.23
C PRO A 108 -20.06 -3.21 -9.38
N THR A 109 -20.42 -3.84 -8.27
CA THR A 109 -21.48 -4.84 -8.23
C THR A 109 -22.87 -4.18 -8.21
N ASN A 110 -23.91 -4.99 -8.36
CA ASN A 110 -25.29 -4.52 -8.21
C ASN A 110 -25.59 -4.00 -6.79
N TYR A 111 -24.82 -4.40 -5.80
CA TYR A 111 -24.94 -3.87 -4.44
C TYR A 111 -24.40 -2.44 -4.32
N ASN A 112 -23.40 -2.10 -5.12
CA ASN A 112 -22.73 -0.79 -5.12
C ASN A 112 -23.20 0.14 -6.26
N HIS A 113 -24.51 0.33 -6.41
CA HIS A 113 -25.06 1.23 -7.44
C HIS A 113 -24.55 2.67 -7.34
N SER A 114 -24.25 3.13 -6.13
CA SER A 114 -23.70 4.47 -5.88
C SER A 114 -22.24 4.61 -6.25
N LYS A 115 -21.57 3.50 -6.59
CA LYS A 115 -20.12 3.44 -6.84
C LYS A 115 -19.33 4.01 -5.67
N ALA A 116 -19.75 3.68 -4.44
CA ALA A 116 -19.07 4.13 -3.24
C ALA A 116 -17.60 3.67 -3.26
N PRO A 117 -16.64 4.56 -3.03
CA PRO A 117 -15.23 4.18 -2.92
C PRO A 117 -15.02 3.34 -1.66
N ILE A 118 -14.06 2.43 -1.72
CA ILE A 118 -13.73 1.57 -0.58
C ILE A 118 -12.22 1.49 -0.35
N ILE A 119 -11.87 1.12 0.88
CA ILE A 119 -10.53 0.69 1.26
C ILE A 119 -10.58 -0.80 1.57
N ARG A 120 -9.71 -1.59 0.95
CA ARG A 120 -9.61 -3.04 1.17
C ARG A 120 -8.17 -3.51 1.27
N THR A 121 -7.98 -4.70 1.85
CA THR A 121 -6.69 -5.39 1.84
C THR A 121 -6.60 -6.30 0.61
N VAL A 122 -5.42 -6.31 -0.02
CA VAL A 122 -5.07 -7.23 -1.12
C VAL A 122 -3.68 -7.80 -0.89
N GLN A 123 -3.45 -8.99 -1.42
CA GLN A 123 -2.14 -9.64 -1.39
C GLN A 123 -1.71 -10.01 -2.81
N LEU A 124 -0.43 -9.84 -3.09
CA LEU A 124 0.22 -10.28 -4.31
C LEU A 124 1.26 -11.32 -3.94
N ASP A 125 1.12 -12.50 -4.54
CA ASP A 125 1.97 -13.65 -4.27
C ASP A 125 3.05 -13.79 -5.35
N PHE A 126 4.22 -14.25 -4.92
CA PHE A 126 5.38 -14.49 -5.75
C PHE A 126 5.85 -15.93 -5.50
N TYR A 127 5.43 -16.83 -6.37
CA TYR A 127 5.87 -18.21 -6.34
C TYR A 127 6.70 -18.53 -7.57
N ILE A 128 7.74 -19.31 -7.36
CA ILE A 128 8.62 -19.83 -8.39
C ILE A 128 8.83 -21.31 -8.11
N GLU A 129 8.90 -22.11 -9.17
CA GLU A 129 9.19 -23.53 -9.07
C GLU A 129 10.54 -23.75 -8.36
N ASP A 130 10.61 -24.75 -7.51
CA ASP A 130 11.79 -25.07 -6.69
C ASP A 130 12.25 -23.93 -5.76
N ALA A 131 11.34 -23.09 -5.26
CA ALA A 131 11.69 -22.08 -4.27
C ALA A 131 12.29 -22.72 -3.01
N GLN A 132 13.45 -22.19 -2.58
CA GLN A 132 14.18 -22.72 -1.41
C GLN A 132 13.39 -22.57 -0.10
N ASN A 133 12.52 -21.57 -0.04
CA ASN A 133 11.70 -21.26 1.13
C ASN A 133 10.19 -21.47 0.88
N TYR A 134 9.84 -22.41 -0.01
CA TYR A 134 8.45 -22.59 -0.44
C TYR A 134 7.48 -22.83 0.72
N GLU A 135 7.81 -23.76 1.62
CA GLU A 135 6.91 -24.08 2.75
C GLU A 135 6.76 -22.92 3.71
N GLN A 136 7.84 -22.19 4.03
CA GLN A 136 7.79 -21.01 4.89
C GLN A 136 6.97 -19.88 4.23
N ALA A 137 7.14 -19.66 2.92
CA ALA A 137 6.38 -18.66 2.19
C ALA A 137 4.90 -19.02 2.13
N LYS A 138 4.58 -20.31 1.91
CA LYS A 138 3.21 -20.82 1.90
C LYS A 138 2.52 -20.61 3.28
N GLU A 139 3.23 -20.92 4.36
CA GLU A 139 2.71 -20.75 5.72
C GLU A 139 2.49 -19.26 6.04
N TYR A 140 3.46 -18.41 5.73
CA TYR A 140 3.41 -16.99 6.05
C TYR A 140 2.41 -16.21 5.21
N CYS A 141 2.33 -16.52 3.92
CA CYS A 141 1.47 -15.84 2.95
C CYS A 141 0.06 -16.45 2.85
N ALA A 142 -0.23 -17.55 3.56
CA ALA A 142 -1.59 -18.09 3.65
C ALA A 142 -2.52 -17.09 4.34
N VAL A 143 -3.62 -16.71 3.68
CA VAL A 143 -4.64 -15.79 4.19
C VAL A 143 -6.00 -16.46 4.07
#